data_464019d97f5ed3c3d21e58a1a88bfc3c
#
_entry.id   464019d97f5ed3c3d21e58a1a88bfc3c
#
_cell.length_a   1.000
_cell.length_b   1.000
_cell.length_c   1.000
_cell.angle_alpha   90.00
_cell.angle_beta   90.00
_cell.angle_gamma   90.00
#
_symmetry.space_group_name_H-M   'P 1'
#
loop_
_entity.id
_entity.type
_entity.pdbx_description
1 polymer ?
#
loop_
_entity_poly.entity_id
_entity_poly.type
_entity_poly.pdbx_seq_one_letter_code
_entity_poly.pdbx_strand_id
1 'polypeptide(L)'
;PAYSASKGGLLTLIKTLAEAWAENNIRVNGIAPGFVATKLTEVTYKNEKRYEDTLRSIPLGRWGTPDDMGELACFLCSSGASYITGQMITSDGGMSL
;
A
#
# COMPACT_ATOMS: atom_id res chain seq x y z
N PRO A 1 15.51 -11.16 -1.66
CA PRO A 1 15.94 -9.93 -1.00
C PRO A 1 15.14 -9.62 0.26
N ALA A 2 15.74 -8.81 1.12
CA ALA A 2 15.15 -8.45 2.41
C ALA A 2 13.76 -7.80 2.28
N TYR A 3 13.56 -6.99 1.25
CA TYR A 3 12.27 -6.32 1.01
C TYR A 3 11.16 -7.34 0.76
N SER A 4 11.40 -8.32 -0.10
CA SER A 4 10.39 -9.35 -0.41
C SER A 4 10.09 -10.22 0.81
N ALA A 5 11.11 -10.54 1.60
CA ALA A 5 10.95 -11.31 2.83
C ALA A 5 10.12 -10.52 3.87
N SER A 6 10.41 -9.22 4.02
CA SER A 6 9.66 -8.34 4.94
C SER A 6 8.21 -8.21 4.53
N LYS A 7 7.93 -8.03 3.24
CA LYS A 7 6.58 -7.92 2.71
C LYS A 7 5.79 -9.22 2.94
N GLY A 8 6.42 -10.38 2.68
CA GLY A 8 5.79 -11.68 2.93
C GLY A 8 5.50 -11.91 4.39
N GLY A 9 6.42 -11.51 5.28
CA GLY A 9 6.24 -11.59 6.72
C GLY A 9 5.08 -10.72 7.19
N LEU A 10 4.97 -9.50 6.68
CA LEU A 10 3.88 -8.60 7.01
C LEU A 10 2.53 -9.17 6.57
N LEU A 11 2.46 -9.72 5.35
CA LEU A 11 1.22 -10.33 4.85
C LEU A 11 0.79 -11.51 5.74
N THR A 12 1.75 -12.35 6.14
CA THR A 12 1.47 -13.48 7.04
C THR A 12 0.95 -12.98 8.38
N LEU A 13 1.54 -11.92 8.93
CA LEU A 13 1.10 -11.34 10.19
C LEU A 13 -0.32 -10.79 10.08
N ILE A 14 -0.63 -10.08 8.99
CA ILE A 14 -1.98 -9.56 8.75
C ILE A 14 -3.00 -10.69 8.72
N LYS A 15 -2.72 -11.77 8.00
CA LYS A 15 -3.63 -12.91 7.90
C LYS A 15 -3.82 -13.60 9.24
N THR A 16 -2.74 -13.76 10.00
CA THR A 16 -2.78 -14.39 11.31
C THR A 16 -3.62 -13.58 12.29
N LEU A 17 -3.41 -12.26 12.34
CA LEU A 17 -4.16 -11.39 13.22
C LEU A 17 -5.63 -11.27 12.81
N ALA A 18 -5.88 -11.21 11.50
CA ALA A 18 -7.24 -11.17 10.97
C ALA A 18 -8.04 -12.39 11.42
N GLU A 19 -7.44 -13.56 11.29
CA GLU A 19 -8.09 -14.80 11.71
C GLU A 19 -8.29 -14.85 13.23
N ALA A 20 -7.26 -14.50 14.00
CA ALA A 20 -7.30 -14.55 15.44
C ALA A 20 -8.35 -13.61 16.06
N TRP A 21 -8.54 -12.43 15.45
CA TRP A 21 -9.40 -11.39 16.02
C TRP A 21 -10.76 -11.28 15.34
N ALA A 22 -11.04 -12.12 14.35
CA ALA A 22 -12.32 -12.09 13.64
C ALA A 22 -13.52 -12.28 14.58
N GLU A 23 -13.41 -13.19 15.53
CA GLU A 23 -14.49 -13.44 16.49
C GLU A 23 -14.78 -12.26 17.40
N ASN A 24 -13.82 -11.36 17.57
CA ASN A 24 -13.98 -10.11 18.31
C ASN A 24 -14.47 -8.97 17.43
N ASN A 25 -14.79 -9.26 16.16
CA ASN A 25 -15.21 -8.28 15.15
C ASN A 25 -14.15 -7.21 14.88
N ILE A 26 -12.89 -7.63 14.92
CA ILE A 26 -11.75 -6.77 14.58
C ILE A 26 -11.23 -7.19 13.23
N ARG A 27 -11.19 -6.24 12.29
CA ARG A 27 -10.65 -6.44 10.96
C ARG A 27 -9.20 -5.97 10.90
N VAL A 28 -8.36 -6.70 10.18
CA VAL A 28 -6.94 -6.37 10.02
C VAL A 28 -6.60 -6.43 8.54
N ASN A 29 -6.22 -5.31 7.99
CA ASN A 29 -5.83 -5.19 6.60
C ASN A 29 -4.54 -4.38 6.49
N GLY A 30 -3.87 -4.48 5.36
CA GLY A 30 -2.67 -3.72 5.10
C GLY A 30 -2.77 -2.95 3.79
N ILE A 31 -1.90 -1.96 3.65
CA ILE A 31 -1.75 -1.20 2.42
C ILE A 31 -0.31 -1.38 1.96
N ALA A 32 -0.15 -1.75 0.69
CA ALA A 32 1.15 -1.83 0.05
C ALA A 32 1.24 -0.69 -0.97
N PRO A 33 1.88 0.44 -0.61
CA PRO A 33 1.99 1.57 -1.52
C PRO A 33 3.08 1.35 -2.55
N GLY A 34 2.96 2.03 -3.70
CA GLY A 34 4.03 2.16 -4.66
C GLY A 34 4.86 3.40 -4.37
N PHE A 35 5.22 4.13 -5.43
CA PHE A 35 5.93 5.40 -5.27
C PHE A 35 4.98 6.50 -4.83
N VAL A 36 5.22 7.03 -3.63
CA VAL A 36 4.42 8.10 -3.04
C VAL A 36 5.33 9.29 -2.77
N ALA A 37 4.88 10.48 -3.17
CA ALA A 37 5.64 11.71 -3.00
C ALA A 37 5.59 12.17 -1.54
N THR A 38 6.66 11.88 -0.80
CA THR A 38 6.84 12.25 0.59
C THR A 38 8.24 12.82 0.78
N LYS A 39 8.55 13.31 1.97
CA LYS A 39 9.93 13.75 2.28
C LYS A 39 10.93 12.62 2.13
N LEU A 40 10.55 11.39 2.45
CA LEU A 40 11.43 10.23 2.34
C LEU A 40 11.79 9.93 0.89
N THR A 41 10.88 10.18 -0.06
CA THR A 41 11.11 9.94 -1.49
C THR A 41 11.53 11.19 -2.25
N GLU A 42 11.74 12.31 -1.56
CA GLU A 42 12.04 13.61 -2.14
C GLU A 42 13.26 13.58 -3.07
N VAL A 43 14.31 12.85 -2.69
CA VAL A 43 15.52 12.72 -3.52
C VAL A 43 15.18 12.15 -4.90
N THR A 44 14.26 11.20 -4.97
CA THR A 44 13.87 10.56 -6.23
C THR A 44 12.98 11.46 -7.07
N TYR A 45 11.89 11.99 -6.51
CA TYR A 45 10.96 12.77 -7.34
C TYR A 45 11.48 14.17 -7.68
N LYS A 46 12.47 14.70 -6.95
CA LYS A 46 13.14 15.95 -7.28
C LYS A 46 14.30 15.76 -8.26
N ASN A 47 14.74 14.53 -8.50
CA ASN A 47 15.72 14.22 -9.53
C ASN A 47 14.97 13.94 -10.83
N GLU A 48 15.07 14.85 -11.80
CA GLU A 48 14.28 14.81 -13.03
C GLU A 48 14.39 13.49 -13.77
N LYS A 49 15.59 12.96 -13.93
CA LYS A 49 15.79 11.70 -14.66
C LYS A 49 15.18 10.52 -13.91
N ARG A 50 15.42 10.42 -12.62
CA ARG A 50 14.84 9.35 -11.79
C ARG A 50 13.33 9.44 -11.75
N TYR A 51 12.82 10.66 -11.68
CA TYR A 51 11.38 10.90 -11.70
C TYR A 51 10.75 10.39 -13.00
N GLU A 52 11.33 10.74 -14.14
CA GLU A 52 10.82 10.29 -15.43
C GLU A 52 10.93 8.79 -15.61
N ASP A 53 12.04 8.18 -15.20
CA ASP A 53 12.22 6.73 -15.29
C ASP A 53 11.18 6.01 -14.43
N THR A 54 10.92 6.54 -13.26
CA THR A 54 9.90 5.98 -12.34
C THR A 54 8.51 6.11 -12.95
N LEU A 55 8.18 7.28 -13.54
CA LEU A 55 6.89 7.49 -14.17
C LEU A 55 6.60 6.45 -15.26
N ARG A 56 7.61 6.08 -16.05
CA ARG A 56 7.44 5.07 -17.11
C ARG A 56 7.06 3.71 -16.56
N SER A 57 7.41 3.41 -15.31
CA SER A 57 7.10 2.13 -14.68
C SER A 57 5.71 2.11 -14.05
N ILE A 58 5.02 3.25 -14.01
CA ILE A 58 3.70 3.36 -13.38
C ILE A 58 2.63 3.48 -14.47
N PRO A 59 1.81 2.45 -14.69
CA PRO A 59 0.76 2.49 -15.72
C PRO A 59 -0.19 3.69 -15.62
N LEU A 60 -0.57 4.12 -14.41
CA LEU A 60 -1.43 5.30 -14.27
C LEU A 60 -0.70 6.62 -14.56
N GLY A 61 0.63 6.59 -14.75
CA GLY A 61 1.39 7.74 -15.24
C GLY A 61 1.61 8.85 -14.22
N ARG A 62 1.45 8.57 -12.94
CA ARG A 62 1.73 9.54 -11.89
C ARG A 62 2.19 8.85 -10.61
N TRP A 63 2.93 9.59 -9.79
CA TRP A 63 3.22 9.17 -8.42
C TRP A 63 1.96 9.25 -7.59
N GLY A 64 1.86 8.39 -6.56
CA GLY A 64 0.83 8.51 -5.56
C GLY A 64 1.09 9.70 -4.64
N THR A 65 0.07 10.10 -3.92
CA THR A 65 0.15 11.16 -2.92
C THR A 65 -0.18 10.58 -1.55
N PRO A 66 0.21 11.26 -0.45
CA PRO A 66 -0.25 10.84 0.87
C PRO A 66 -1.76 10.72 0.97
N ASP A 67 -2.53 11.57 0.27
CA ASP A 67 -3.99 11.50 0.25
C ASP A 67 -4.49 10.22 -0.42
N ASP A 68 -3.82 9.74 -1.47
CA ASP A 68 -4.18 8.46 -2.07
C ASP A 68 -4.17 7.33 -1.03
N MET A 69 -3.15 7.33 -0.18
CA MET A 69 -3.03 6.33 0.88
C MET A 69 -4.01 6.58 2.02
N GLY A 70 -4.19 7.84 2.40
CA GLY A 70 -5.12 8.24 3.46
C GLY A 70 -6.56 7.90 3.12
N GLU A 71 -6.98 8.13 1.90
CA GLU A 71 -8.34 7.81 1.46
C GLU A 71 -8.59 6.30 1.46
N LEU A 72 -7.60 5.52 1.04
CA LEU A 72 -7.69 4.06 1.10
C LEU A 72 -7.80 3.58 2.55
N ALA A 73 -6.97 4.14 3.44
CA ALA A 73 -7.03 3.80 4.86
C ALA A 73 -8.40 4.14 5.46
N CYS A 74 -8.95 5.29 5.12
CA CYS A 74 -10.28 5.69 5.57
C CYS A 74 -11.34 4.72 5.08
N PHE A 75 -11.29 4.30 3.82
CA PHE A 75 -12.23 3.31 3.28
C PHE A 75 -12.14 2.01 4.06
N LEU A 76 -10.90 1.50 4.27
CA LEU A 76 -10.72 0.23 4.98
C LEU A 76 -11.22 0.28 6.43
N CYS A 77 -11.23 1.46 7.04
CA CYS A 77 -11.75 1.65 8.39
C CYS A 77 -13.26 1.94 8.41
N SER A 78 -13.89 2.10 7.25
CA SER A 78 -15.30 2.46 7.17
C SER A 78 -16.22 1.24 7.15
N SER A 79 -17.51 1.47 7.31
CA SER A 79 -18.52 0.42 7.22
C SER A 79 -18.61 -0.18 5.82
N GLY A 80 -18.18 0.57 4.78
CA GLY A 80 -18.11 0.06 3.41
C GLY A 80 -17.15 -1.10 3.26
N ALA A 81 -16.17 -1.21 4.16
CA ALA A 81 -15.18 -2.29 4.15
C ALA A 81 -15.46 -3.34 5.24
N SER A 82 -16.69 -3.41 5.75
CA SER A 82 -17.02 -4.28 6.89
C SER A 82 -16.85 -5.77 6.62
N TYR A 83 -16.80 -6.18 5.37
CA TYR A 83 -16.60 -7.59 4.99
C TYR A 83 -15.20 -7.85 4.46
N ILE A 84 -14.25 -6.91 4.67
CA ILE A 84 -12.87 -7.01 4.20
C ILE A 84 -11.95 -7.20 5.40
N THR A 85 -11.27 -8.32 5.47
CA THR A 85 -10.24 -8.58 6.49
C THR A 85 -9.19 -9.53 5.95
N GLY A 86 -7.98 -9.45 6.46
CA GLY A 86 -6.88 -10.31 6.06
C GLY A 86 -6.29 -9.97 4.70
N GLN A 87 -6.52 -8.77 4.18
CA GLN A 87 -6.10 -8.37 2.85
C GLN A 87 -4.95 -7.37 2.89
N MET A 88 -4.07 -7.50 1.90
CA MET A 88 -3.06 -6.50 1.60
C MET A 88 -3.48 -5.83 0.29
N ILE A 89 -3.86 -4.56 0.38
CA ILE A 89 -4.32 -3.81 -0.79
C ILE A 89 -3.14 -3.07 -1.40
N THR A 90 -2.80 -3.43 -2.63
CA THR A 90 -1.73 -2.75 -3.36
C THR A 90 -2.28 -1.48 -4.00
N SER A 91 -1.64 -0.35 -3.69
CA SER A 91 -2.01 0.96 -4.24
C SER A 91 -0.77 1.60 -4.83
N ASP A 92 -0.47 1.25 -6.08
CA ASP A 92 0.79 1.58 -6.74
C ASP A 92 0.62 2.08 -8.18
N GLY A 93 -0.57 2.45 -8.57
CA GLY A 93 -0.85 2.92 -9.92
C GLY A 93 -0.67 1.84 -10.99
N GLY A 94 -0.64 0.58 -10.59
CA GLY A 94 -0.47 -0.55 -11.51
C GLY A 94 0.97 -1.00 -11.73
N MET A 95 1.92 -0.42 -11.00
CA MET A 95 3.35 -0.69 -11.21
C MET A 95 3.70 -2.18 -11.05
N SER A 96 3.01 -2.91 -10.18
CA SER A 96 3.28 -4.32 -9.91
C SER A 96 2.58 -5.29 -10.87
N LEU A 97 1.87 -4.79 -11.87
CA LEU A 97 1.22 -5.64 -12.87
C LEU A 97 2.19 -6.42 -13.75
#